data_5500482add3ddc60555e6e69aab7345e
#
_entry.id   5500482add3ddc60555e6e69aab7345e
#
_cell.length_a   1.000
_cell.length_b   1.000
_cell.length_c   1.000
_cell.angle_alpha   90.00
_cell.angle_beta   90.00
_cell.angle_gamma   90.00
#
_symmetry.space_group_name_H-M   'P 1'
#
loop_
_entity.id
_entity.type
_entity.pdbx_description
1 polymer ?
#
loop_
_entity_poly.entity_id
_entity_poly.type
_entity_poly.pdbx_seq_one_letter_code
_entity_poly.pdbx_strand_id
1 'polypeptide(L)'
;LIDFANENEGIFRGKFVHLGSCRTFKMNDSEIKQFKRLTGAIMVSGYERSVEMTTSFIFEAWLLNTLYHYPNLRATSLMNRAQKEMPYFVDKFKFMAL
;
A
#
# COMPACT_ATOMS: atom_id res chain seq x y z
N LEU A 1 -10.05 2.19 10.21
CA LEU A 1 -9.32 3.11 9.32
C LEU A 1 -10.13 4.34 8.91
N ILE A 2 -11.41 4.16 8.59
CA ILE A 2 -12.26 5.29 8.18
C ILE A 2 -12.46 6.28 9.33
N ASP A 3 -12.64 5.79 10.55
CA ASP A 3 -12.74 6.66 11.72
C ASP A 3 -11.48 7.48 11.92
N PHE A 4 -10.32 6.85 11.78
CA PHE A 4 -9.03 7.54 11.82
C PHE A 4 -8.95 8.61 10.73
N ALA A 5 -9.37 8.27 9.52
CA ALA A 5 -9.32 9.20 8.38
C ALA A 5 -10.25 10.40 8.60
N ASN A 6 -11.44 10.18 9.15
CA ASN A 6 -12.39 11.26 9.45
C ASN A 6 -11.85 12.21 10.51
N GLU A 7 -11.13 11.70 11.50
CA GLU A 7 -10.55 12.51 12.58
C GLU A 7 -9.24 13.20 12.16
N ASN A 8 -8.65 12.77 11.05
CA ASN A 8 -7.32 13.22 10.61
C ASN A 8 -7.32 13.57 9.12
N GLU A 9 -8.30 14.35 8.69
CA GLU A 9 -8.40 14.76 7.28
C GLU A 9 -7.11 15.46 6.80
N GLY A 10 -6.61 15.01 5.66
CA GLY A 10 -5.43 15.60 5.03
C GLY A 10 -4.10 15.27 5.70
N ILE A 11 -4.08 14.40 6.73
CA ILE A 11 -2.87 14.11 7.51
C ILE A 11 -1.74 13.52 6.63
N PHE A 12 -2.12 12.79 5.57
CA PHE A 12 -1.14 12.17 4.66
C PHE A 12 -1.08 12.87 3.30
N ARG A 13 -1.43 14.13 3.26
CA ARG A 13 -1.42 14.88 2.01
C ARG A 13 -0.05 14.81 1.34
N GLY A 14 -0.02 14.38 0.08
CA GLY A 14 1.20 14.26 -0.70
C GLY A 14 2.09 13.09 -0.30
N LYS A 15 1.60 12.14 0.51
CA LYS A 15 2.38 11.01 1.01
C LYS A 15 1.92 9.70 0.42
N PHE A 16 2.88 8.76 0.31
CA PHE A 16 2.57 7.36 0.08
C PHE A 16 2.37 6.70 1.45
N VAL A 17 1.29 5.93 1.58
CA VAL A 17 0.96 5.24 2.83
C VAL A 17 0.99 3.74 2.58
N HIS A 18 1.83 3.04 3.32
CA HIS A 18 1.87 1.58 3.28
C HIS A 18 1.32 1.04 4.59
N LEU A 19 0.25 0.26 4.49
CA LEU A 19 -0.41 -0.36 5.63
C LEU A 19 0.17 -1.77 5.78
N GLY A 20 1.25 -1.89 6.52
CA GLY A 20 2.04 -3.12 6.61
C GLY A 20 1.49 -4.19 7.53
N SER A 21 0.38 -3.93 8.22
CA SER A 21 -0.22 -4.93 9.09
C SER A 21 -1.07 -5.92 8.31
N CYS A 22 -1.23 -7.10 8.89
CA CYS A 22 -1.97 -8.19 8.26
C CYS A 22 -3.41 -7.81 7.95
N ARG A 23 -3.87 -8.16 6.75
CA ARG A 23 -5.26 -8.04 6.32
C ARG A 23 -5.81 -6.63 6.26
N THR A 24 -4.96 -5.64 6.12
CA THR A 24 -5.43 -4.25 6.06
C THR A 24 -6.33 -4.00 4.86
N PHE A 25 -6.08 -4.67 3.74
CA PHE A 25 -6.88 -4.57 2.52
C PHE A 25 -8.02 -5.57 2.45
N LYS A 26 -8.43 -6.16 3.58
CA LYS A 26 -9.69 -6.89 3.66
C LYS A 26 -10.90 -5.96 3.51
N MET A 27 -10.71 -4.67 3.75
CA MET A 27 -11.70 -3.66 3.43
C MET A 27 -11.90 -3.65 1.91
N ASN A 28 -13.11 -3.34 1.47
CA ASN A 28 -13.36 -3.27 0.02
C ASN A 28 -12.64 -2.05 -0.58
N ASP A 29 -12.48 -2.06 -1.90
CA ASP A 29 -11.80 -1.01 -2.63
C ASP A 29 -12.41 0.38 -2.37
N SER A 30 -13.73 0.43 -2.21
CA SER A 30 -14.46 1.66 -1.93
C SER A 30 -13.99 2.31 -0.62
N GLU A 31 -13.80 1.51 0.43
CA GLU A 31 -13.34 2.00 1.73
C GLU A 31 -11.89 2.47 1.66
N ILE A 32 -11.03 1.75 0.95
CA ILE A 32 -9.63 2.14 0.77
C ILE A 32 -9.55 3.46 -0.02
N LYS A 33 -10.36 3.60 -1.06
CA LYS A 33 -10.42 4.85 -1.84
C LYS A 33 -10.91 6.01 -1.00
N GLN A 34 -11.89 5.76 -0.11
CA GLN A 34 -12.38 6.77 0.81
C GLN A 34 -11.28 7.19 1.80
N PHE A 35 -10.56 6.23 2.37
CA PHE A 35 -9.42 6.49 3.24
C PHE A 35 -8.38 7.36 2.53
N LYS A 36 -8.02 6.99 1.31
CA LYS A 36 -7.09 7.74 0.48
C LYS A 36 -7.54 9.18 0.26
N ARG A 37 -8.81 9.36 -0.09
CA ARG A 37 -9.39 10.69 -0.33
C ARG A 37 -9.39 11.53 0.94
N LEU A 38 -9.83 10.97 2.06
CA LEU A 38 -9.94 11.71 3.31
C LEU A 38 -8.57 12.11 3.87
N THR A 39 -7.58 11.23 3.78
CA THR A 39 -6.24 11.52 4.31
C THR A 39 -5.37 12.33 3.36
N GLY A 40 -5.77 12.43 2.08
CA GLY A 40 -4.99 13.12 1.06
C GLY A 40 -3.81 12.33 0.54
N ALA A 41 -3.67 11.06 0.89
CA ALA A 41 -2.58 10.22 0.42
C ALA A 41 -2.57 10.12 -1.11
N ILE A 42 -1.39 10.17 -1.70
CA ILE A 42 -1.23 10.01 -3.15
C ILE A 42 -1.48 8.56 -3.53
N MET A 43 -1.03 7.63 -2.68
CA MET A 43 -1.18 6.20 -2.91
C MET A 43 -1.27 5.49 -1.57
N VAL A 44 -2.10 4.45 -1.52
CA VAL A 44 -2.22 3.57 -0.36
C VAL A 44 -1.93 2.15 -0.81
N SER A 45 -1.02 1.48 -0.14
CA SER A 45 -0.68 0.09 -0.41
C SER A 45 -0.81 -0.76 0.84
N GLY A 46 -0.94 -2.06 0.65
CA GLY A 46 -1.05 -3.00 1.75
C GLY A 46 -1.25 -4.42 1.25
N TYR A 47 -1.72 -5.30 2.13
CA TYR A 47 -1.88 -6.71 1.84
C TYR A 47 -3.30 -7.17 2.13
N GLU A 48 -3.84 -8.04 1.26
CA GLU A 48 -5.14 -8.69 1.52
C GLU A 48 -5.01 -9.90 2.42
N ARG A 49 -3.82 -10.52 2.48
CA ARG A 49 -3.54 -11.70 3.28
C ARG A 49 -2.64 -11.39 4.45
N SER A 50 -2.64 -12.29 5.43
CA SER A 50 -1.69 -12.23 6.54
C SER A 50 -0.27 -12.37 6.03
N VAL A 51 0.63 -11.56 6.57
CA VAL A 51 2.03 -11.57 6.19
C VAL A 51 2.90 -11.98 7.38
N GLU A 52 3.94 -12.74 7.10
CA GLU A 52 4.97 -13.04 8.08
C GLU A 52 5.92 -11.85 8.15
N MET A 53 6.24 -11.42 9.37
CA MET A 53 7.04 -10.21 9.60
C MET A 53 8.38 -10.25 8.86
N THR A 54 9.14 -11.32 9.00
CA THR A 54 10.47 -11.44 8.39
C THR A 54 10.38 -11.42 6.87
N THR A 55 9.44 -12.17 6.31
CA THR A 55 9.27 -12.25 4.85
C THR A 55 8.76 -10.94 4.29
N SER A 56 7.85 -10.27 5.01
CA SER A 56 7.32 -8.97 4.55
C SER A 56 8.40 -7.90 4.53
N PHE A 57 9.41 -7.96 5.39
CA PHE A 57 10.52 -7.01 5.38
C PHE A 57 11.30 -7.05 4.07
N ILE A 58 11.45 -8.24 3.47
CA ILE A 58 12.13 -8.38 2.17
C ILE A 58 11.35 -7.61 1.11
N PHE A 59 10.05 -7.79 1.06
CA PHE A 59 9.18 -7.09 0.11
C PHE A 59 9.17 -5.59 0.39
N GLU A 60 9.06 -5.20 1.65
CA GLU A 60 8.98 -3.79 2.04
C GLU A 60 10.29 -3.05 1.77
N ALA A 61 11.44 -3.72 1.90
CA ALA A 61 12.71 -3.16 1.49
C ALA A 61 12.73 -2.85 -0.01
N TRP A 62 12.22 -3.77 -0.82
CA TRP A 62 12.05 -3.54 -2.25
C TRP A 62 11.10 -2.36 -2.52
N LEU A 63 9.96 -2.32 -1.82
CA LEU A 63 8.95 -1.28 -1.97
C LEU A 63 9.54 0.10 -1.68
N LEU A 64 10.20 0.26 -0.54
CA LEU A 64 10.81 1.52 -0.13
C LEU A 64 11.89 1.96 -1.12
N ASN A 65 12.73 1.04 -1.55
CA ASN A 65 13.78 1.33 -2.53
C ASN A 65 13.18 1.77 -3.87
N THR A 66 12.13 1.11 -4.30
CA THR A 66 11.43 1.45 -5.55
C THR A 66 10.83 2.85 -5.48
N LEU A 67 10.14 3.17 -4.38
CA LEU A 67 9.51 4.47 -4.20
C LEU A 67 10.55 5.59 -4.03
N TYR A 68 11.69 5.28 -3.44
CA TYR A 68 12.78 6.24 -3.34
C TYR A 68 13.35 6.62 -4.71
N HIS A 69 13.53 5.63 -5.59
CA HIS A 69 14.07 5.88 -6.94
C HIS A 69 13.03 6.43 -7.91
N TYR A 70 11.75 6.15 -7.68
CA TYR A 70 10.66 6.57 -8.56
C TYR A 70 9.56 7.27 -7.75
N PRO A 71 9.83 8.49 -7.25
CA PRO A 71 8.92 9.15 -6.31
C PRO A 71 7.57 9.55 -6.92
N ASN A 72 7.44 9.55 -8.24
CA ASN A 72 6.19 9.88 -8.93
C ASN A 72 5.48 8.64 -9.50
N LEU A 73 5.85 7.46 -9.04
CA LEU A 73 5.28 6.21 -9.54
C LEU A 73 3.81 6.11 -9.15
N ARG A 74 2.96 5.77 -10.14
CA ARG A 74 1.54 5.59 -9.91
C ARG A 74 1.25 4.18 -9.42
N ALA A 75 0.07 3.99 -8.76
CA ALA A 75 -0.32 2.71 -8.19
C ALA A 75 -0.31 1.58 -9.23
N THR A 76 -0.85 1.82 -10.43
CA THR A 76 -0.85 0.81 -11.49
C THR A 76 0.55 0.43 -11.94
N SER A 77 1.43 1.41 -12.07
CA SER A 77 2.84 1.18 -12.44
C SER A 77 3.57 0.41 -11.33
N LEU A 78 3.29 0.75 -10.07
CA LEU A 78 3.87 0.03 -8.94
C LEU A 78 3.42 -1.44 -8.93
N MET A 79 2.13 -1.69 -9.16
CA MET A 79 1.61 -3.05 -9.23
C MET A 79 2.25 -3.87 -10.35
N ASN A 80 2.40 -3.27 -11.53
CA ASN A 80 3.03 -3.94 -12.67
C ASN A 80 4.49 -4.26 -12.38
N ARG A 81 5.20 -3.33 -11.76
CA ARG A 81 6.61 -3.53 -11.39
C ARG A 81 6.75 -4.60 -10.30
N ALA A 82 5.87 -4.60 -9.31
CA ALA A 82 5.87 -5.61 -8.25
C ALA A 82 5.62 -7.01 -8.83
N GLN A 83 4.66 -7.14 -9.73
CA GLN A 83 4.37 -8.42 -10.37
C GLN A 83 5.54 -8.93 -11.20
N LYS A 84 6.29 -8.03 -11.82
CA LYS A 84 7.45 -8.38 -12.64
C LYS A 84 8.67 -8.74 -11.80
N GLU A 85 8.96 -7.96 -10.76
CA GLU A 85 10.21 -8.06 -10.00
C GLU A 85 10.07 -8.91 -8.73
N MET A 86 8.88 -8.95 -8.14
CA MET A 86 8.61 -9.66 -6.87
C MET A 86 7.33 -10.50 -6.94
N PRO A 87 7.18 -11.35 -7.96
CA PRO A 87 5.91 -12.08 -8.18
C PRO A 87 5.54 -13.02 -7.03
N TYR A 88 6.52 -13.64 -6.40
CA TYR A 88 6.28 -14.54 -5.27
C TYR A 88 5.54 -13.83 -4.14
N PHE A 89 6.00 -12.62 -3.81
CA PHE A 89 5.42 -11.85 -2.69
C PHE A 89 4.07 -11.28 -3.04
N VAL A 90 3.88 -10.83 -4.29
CA VAL A 90 2.58 -10.35 -4.76
C VAL A 90 1.54 -11.45 -4.63
N ASP A 91 1.87 -12.66 -5.05
CA ASP A 91 0.95 -13.79 -4.98
C ASP A 91 0.70 -14.25 -3.54
N LYS A 92 1.76 -14.33 -2.74
CA LYS A 92 1.67 -14.83 -1.36
C LYS A 92 0.90 -13.88 -0.45
N PHE A 93 1.17 -12.59 -0.55
CA PHE A 93 0.59 -11.59 0.36
C PHE A 93 -0.62 -10.87 -0.22
N LYS A 94 -0.90 -11.05 -1.51
CA LYS A 94 -1.92 -10.28 -2.23
C LYS A 94 -1.68 -8.78 -2.04
N PHE A 95 -0.49 -8.34 -2.45
CA PHE A 95 -0.12 -6.95 -2.40
C PHE A 95 -1.03 -6.12 -3.31
N MET A 96 -1.51 -5.00 -2.77
CA MET A 96 -2.40 -4.08 -3.49
C MET A 96 -1.91 -2.66 -3.30
N ALA A 97 -2.11 -1.83 -4.34
CA ALA A 97 -1.88 -0.40 -4.28
C ALA A 97 -3.00 0.32 -5.05
N LEU A 98 -3.51 1.36 -4.44
CA LEU A 98 -4.57 2.19 -5.03
C LEU A 98 -4.20 3.67 -5.00
#